data_ca616219b7ca9e7b3ec0b2a207dc8350
#
_entry.id   ca616219b7ca9e7b3ec0b2a207dc8350
#
_cell.length_a   1.000
_cell.length_b   1.000
_cell.length_c   1.000
_cell.angle_alpha   90.00
_cell.angle_beta   90.00
_cell.angle_gamma   90.00
#
_symmetry.space_group_name_H-M   'P 1'
#
loop_
_entity.id
_entity.type
_entity.pdbx_description
1 polymer ?
#
loop_
_entity_poly.entity_id
_entity_poly.type
_entity_poly.pdbx_seq_one_letter_code
_entity_poly.pdbx_strand_id
1 'polypeptide(L)'
;RIARVASGSSKVLVCGYHGWHDWYLAANISQSDALNGLLLPGLSPKGVPPSMSHEIETFEYGNLNKLKRLLRGSKVGVIFMEVSRAQEADVGFLKEVRRLARKFGCVLVFDECTSGFRAGPSGLHLEIGVEPDIATYGKALGNGFAITAVVGRRNVMEHAKGSFISSTFWSERVGPTAALATLTTMQRTNSAEKLVAIGQVIKRGW
;
A
#
# COMPACT_ATOMS: atom_id res chain seq x y z
N ARG A 1 -0.83 -11.50 0.61
CA ARG A 1 -0.83 -12.90 1.03
C ARG A 1 -0.59 -13.04 2.53
N ILE A 2 0.42 -12.39 3.10
CA ILE A 2 0.69 -12.39 4.55
C ILE A 2 -0.53 -11.86 5.33
N ALA A 3 -1.10 -10.75 4.89
CA ALA A 3 -2.26 -10.13 5.52
C ALA A 3 -3.50 -11.05 5.52
N ARG A 4 -3.75 -11.76 4.42
CA ARG A 4 -4.85 -12.75 4.33
C ARG A 4 -4.66 -13.91 5.30
N VAL A 5 -3.44 -14.44 5.40
CA VAL A 5 -3.13 -15.51 6.37
C VAL A 5 -3.31 -14.99 7.80
N ALA A 6 -2.80 -13.80 8.10
CA ALA A 6 -2.88 -13.21 9.44
C ALA A 6 -4.34 -12.90 9.87
N SER A 7 -5.19 -12.48 8.93
CA SER A 7 -6.59 -12.16 9.19
C SER A 7 -7.54 -13.37 9.14
N GLY A 8 -7.10 -14.48 8.53
CA GLY A 8 -7.96 -15.64 8.29
C GLY A 8 -9.13 -15.37 7.33
N SER A 9 -9.01 -14.38 6.44
CA SER A 9 -10.03 -14.04 5.44
C SER A 9 -9.39 -13.65 4.11
N SER A 10 -10.00 -14.11 3.01
CA SER A 10 -9.53 -13.81 1.65
C SER A 10 -9.91 -12.42 1.17
N LYS A 11 -10.98 -11.82 1.74
CA LYS A 11 -11.54 -10.57 1.24
C LYS A 11 -10.69 -9.35 1.57
N VAL A 12 -10.41 -8.55 0.52
CA VAL A 12 -9.58 -7.33 0.60
C VAL A 12 -10.37 -6.13 0.11
N LEU A 13 -10.36 -5.05 0.87
CA LEU A 13 -10.80 -3.73 0.40
C LEU A 13 -9.60 -2.94 -0.08
N VAL A 14 -9.67 -2.36 -1.28
CA VAL A 14 -8.57 -1.59 -1.88
C VAL A 14 -8.92 -0.13 -2.08
N CYS A 15 -7.94 0.74 -1.83
CA CYS A 15 -8.02 2.18 -2.10
C CYS A 15 -6.69 2.66 -2.68
N GLY A 16 -6.65 2.95 -3.96
CA GLY A 16 -5.44 3.33 -4.69
C GLY A 16 -5.02 2.27 -5.70
N TYR A 17 -3.80 2.42 -6.22
CA TYR A 17 -3.23 1.52 -7.22
C TYR A 17 -2.19 0.58 -6.60
N HIS A 18 -2.34 -0.71 -6.83
CA HIS A 18 -1.51 -1.74 -6.20
C HIS A 18 -0.91 -2.74 -7.22
N GLY A 19 -0.58 -2.27 -8.40
CA GLY A 19 0.02 -3.09 -9.45
C GLY A 19 -1.00 -3.72 -10.40
N TRP A 20 -0.55 -4.73 -11.14
CA TRP A 20 -1.32 -5.37 -12.21
C TRP A 20 -1.60 -6.86 -11.93
N HIS A 21 -1.28 -7.33 -10.73
CA HIS A 21 -1.44 -8.73 -10.36
C HIS A 21 -2.93 -9.12 -10.24
N ASP A 22 -3.21 -10.40 -10.45
CA ASP A 22 -4.55 -10.99 -10.46
C ASP A 22 -5.42 -10.53 -9.29
N TRP A 23 -4.87 -10.56 -8.08
CA TRP A 23 -5.62 -10.21 -6.88
C TRP A 23 -6.18 -8.78 -6.92
N TYR A 24 -5.49 -7.83 -7.56
CA TYR A 24 -5.94 -6.44 -7.66
C TYR A 24 -6.89 -6.25 -8.85
N LEU A 25 -6.54 -6.79 -10.02
CA LEU A 25 -7.37 -6.69 -11.23
C LEU A 25 -8.71 -7.42 -11.10
N ALA A 26 -8.81 -8.40 -10.18
CA ALA A 26 -10.05 -9.13 -9.90
C ALA A 26 -11.23 -8.22 -9.51
N ALA A 27 -10.97 -7.01 -8.99
CA ALA A 27 -12.02 -6.04 -8.73
C ALA A 27 -12.84 -5.69 -9.97
N ASN A 28 -12.20 -5.64 -11.15
CA ASN A 28 -12.87 -5.35 -12.43
C ASN A 28 -13.60 -6.53 -13.05
N ILE A 29 -13.58 -7.72 -12.44
CA ILE A 29 -14.41 -8.86 -12.85
C ILE A 29 -15.84 -8.67 -12.33
N SER A 30 -15.99 -8.31 -11.06
CA SER A 30 -17.30 -8.12 -10.44
C SER A 30 -18.02 -6.86 -10.96
N GLN A 31 -17.24 -5.82 -11.23
CA GLN A 31 -17.72 -4.53 -11.74
C GLN A 31 -16.64 -3.98 -12.69
N SER A 32 -16.95 -3.89 -13.97
CA SER A 32 -16.00 -3.62 -15.06
C SER A 32 -15.20 -2.30 -14.94
N ASP A 33 -15.65 -1.40 -14.10
CA ASP A 33 -15.07 -0.07 -13.86
C ASP A 33 -14.66 0.17 -12.40
N ALA A 34 -14.63 -0.87 -11.57
CA ALA A 34 -14.36 -0.73 -10.14
C ALA A 34 -13.04 -0.01 -9.81
N LEU A 35 -12.02 -0.17 -10.67
CA LEU A 35 -10.69 0.44 -10.49
C LEU A 35 -10.52 1.79 -11.19
N ASN A 36 -11.48 2.23 -12.01
CA ASN A 36 -11.34 3.43 -12.84
C ASN A 36 -11.12 4.71 -12.01
N GLY A 37 -11.77 4.82 -10.86
CA GLY A 37 -11.62 5.97 -9.96
C GLY A 37 -10.37 5.94 -9.08
N LEU A 38 -9.56 4.86 -9.12
CA LEU A 38 -8.42 4.70 -8.24
C LEU A 38 -7.08 5.08 -8.87
N LEU A 39 -6.92 4.89 -10.17
CA LEU A 39 -5.73 5.31 -10.92
C LEU A 39 -6.06 5.69 -12.36
N LEU A 40 -6.31 4.69 -13.20
CA LEU A 40 -6.51 4.81 -14.63
C LEU A 40 -7.76 4.04 -15.04
N PRO A 41 -8.56 4.53 -15.99
CA PRO A 41 -9.63 3.76 -16.58
C PRO A 41 -9.09 2.63 -17.47
N GLY A 42 -9.89 1.59 -17.69
CA GLY A 42 -9.62 0.55 -18.68
C GLY A 42 -8.63 -0.51 -18.25
N LEU A 43 -8.35 -0.70 -16.95
CA LEU A 43 -7.55 -1.82 -16.47
C LEU A 43 -8.28 -3.14 -16.74
N SER A 44 -7.83 -3.88 -17.75
CA SER A 44 -8.47 -5.12 -18.19
C SER A 44 -8.17 -6.30 -17.26
N PRO A 45 -9.19 -7.02 -16.76
CA PRO A 45 -9.00 -8.24 -15.99
C PRO A 45 -8.84 -9.50 -16.86
N LYS A 46 -8.53 -9.37 -18.16
CA LYS A 46 -8.33 -10.52 -19.04
C LYS A 46 -7.23 -11.43 -18.52
N GLY A 47 -7.53 -12.72 -18.39
CA GLY A 47 -6.61 -13.72 -17.84
C GLY A 47 -6.68 -13.91 -16.32
N VAL A 48 -7.38 -13.03 -15.61
CA VAL A 48 -7.61 -13.21 -14.16
C VAL A 48 -8.70 -14.28 -13.95
N PRO A 49 -8.49 -15.28 -13.07
CA PRO A 49 -9.48 -16.31 -12.80
C PRO A 49 -10.83 -15.72 -12.30
N PRO A 50 -11.97 -16.07 -12.91
CA PRO A 50 -13.29 -15.58 -12.48
C PRO A 50 -13.63 -15.86 -11.02
N SER A 51 -13.09 -16.93 -10.46
CA SER A 51 -13.28 -17.29 -9.04
C SER A 51 -12.80 -16.25 -8.05
N MET A 52 -11.94 -15.30 -8.47
CA MET A 52 -11.44 -14.22 -7.62
C MET A 52 -12.38 -13.00 -7.57
N SER A 53 -13.47 -12.99 -8.32
CA SER A 53 -14.33 -11.81 -8.54
C SER A 53 -14.92 -11.21 -7.26
N HIS A 54 -15.16 -12.00 -6.22
CA HIS A 54 -15.79 -11.53 -4.98
C HIS A 54 -14.82 -11.25 -3.85
N GLU A 55 -13.52 -11.42 -4.10
CA GLU A 55 -12.49 -11.30 -3.09
C GLU A 55 -12.00 -9.85 -2.92
N ILE A 56 -12.19 -9.01 -3.93
CA ILE A 56 -11.69 -7.64 -3.95
C ILE A 56 -12.82 -6.66 -4.18
N GLU A 57 -12.95 -5.70 -3.28
CA GLU A 57 -13.84 -4.55 -3.45
C GLU A 57 -13.09 -3.24 -3.26
N THR A 58 -13.58 -2.19 -3.92
CA THR A 58 -12.92 -0.89 -3.95
C THR A 58 -13.65 0.14 -3.09
N PHE A 59 -12.90 1.07 -2.53
CA PHE A 59 -13.44 2.32 -1.97
C PHE A 59 -12.54 3.50 -2.32
N GLU A 60 -13.12 4.66 -2.47
CA GLU A 60 -12.42 5.89 -2.82
C GLU A 60 -11.78 6.50 -1.57
N TYR A 61 -10.64 7.17 -1.76
CA TYR A 61 -9.99 7.93 -0.70
C TYR A 61 -10.93 9.03 -0.17
N GLY A 62 -11.03 9.15 1.15
CA GLY A 62 -11.97 10.07 1.81
C GLY A 62 -13.38 9.51 2.03
N ASN A 63 -13.78 8.42 1.35
CA ASN A 63 -15.14 7.87 1.42
C ASN A 63 -15.33 6.89 2.59
N LEU A 64 -15.37 7.42 3.81
CA LEU A 64 -15.61 6.61 5.02
C LEU A 64 -16.98 5.93 5.03
N ASN A 65 -17.99 6.50 4.38
CA ASN A 65 -19.31 5.90 4.34
C ASN A 65 -19.32 4.60 3.55
N LYS A 66 -18.66 4.59 2.40
CA LYS A 66 -18.49 3.37 1.60
C LYS A 66 -17.67 2.33 2.37
N LEU A 67 -16.53 2.72 2.95
CA LEU A 67 -15.71 1.83 3.77
C LEU A 67 -16.51 1.19 4.91
N LYS A 68 -17.28 1.98 5.68
CA LYS A 68 -18.13 1.49 6.77
C LYS A 68 -19.20 0.51 6.28
N ARG A 69 -19.81 0.76 5.12
CA ARG A 69 -20.80 -0.13 4.51
C ARG A 69 -20.18 -1.47 4.13
N LEU A 70 -19.04 -1.46 3.47
CA LEU A 70 -18.32 -2.67 3.04
C LEU A 70 -17.88 -3.53 4.25
N LEU A 71 -17.35 -2.90 5.29
CA LEU A 71 -16.93 -3.58 6.52
C LEU A 71 -18.08 -4.23 7.29
N ARG A 72 -19.31 -3.71 7.15
CA ARG A 72 -20.52 -4.30 7.77
C ARG A 72 -21.15 -5.40 6.91
N GLY A 73 -20.96 -5.34 5.61
CA GLY A 73 -21.62 -6.22 4.64
C GLY A 73 -20.98 -7.60 4.49
N SER A 74 -19.72 -7.75 4.93
CA SER A 74 -18.99 -9.01 4.76
C SER A 74 -17.81 -9.11 5.72
N LYS A 75 -17.29 -10.34 5.91
CA LYS A 75 -16.06 -10.57 6.69
C LYS A 75 -14.83 -10.13 5.88
N VAL A 76 -14.45 -8.86 6.02
CA VAL A 76 -13.23 -8.31 5.41
C VAL A 76 -12.01 -8.69 6.25
N GLY A 77 -10.97 -9.20 5.60
CA GLY A 77 -9.69 -9.52 6.26
C GLY A 77 -8.66 -8.42 6.18
N VAL A 78 -8.65 -7.70 5.07
CA VAL A 78 -7.57 -6.75 4.76
C VAL A 78 -8.14 -5.43 4.22
N ILE A 79 -7.61 -4.32 4.70
CA ILE A 79 -7.73 -3.01 4.08
C ILE A 79 -6.35 -2.69 3.51
N PHE A 80 -6.25 -2.58 2.19
CA PHE A 80 -5.00 -2.29 1.47
C PHE A 80 -5.14 -0.94 0.76
N MET A 81 -4.31 0.04 1.12
CA MET A 81 -4.47 1.39 0.58
C MET A 81 -3.17 2.18 0.48
N GLU A 82 -3.12 3.12 -0.46
CA GLU A 82 -2.07 4.14 -0.49
C GLU A 82 -2.33 5.19 0.61
N VAL A 83 -1.28 5.68 1.23
CA VAL A 83 -1.36 6.75 2.26
C VAL A 83 -1.67 8.09 1.62
N SER A 84 -1.07 8.34 0.47
CA SER A 84 -1.24 9.55 -0.35
C SER A 84 -0.85 9.25 -1.79
N ARG A 85 -1.52 9.88 -2.75
CA ARG A 85 -1.18 9.75 -4.17
C ARG A 85 -1.34 11.09 -4.91
N ALA A 86 -2.55 11.42 -5.34
CA ALA A 86 -2.86 12.63 -6.09
C ALA A 86 -3.16 13.84 -5.19
N GLN A 87 -3.35 13.61 -3.92
CA GLN A 87 -3.67 14.62 -2.91
C GLN A 87 -2.81 14.41 -1.66
N GLU A 88 -2.74 15.42 -0.83
CA GLU A 88 -2.06 15.33 0.48
C GLU A 88 -2.76 14.30 1.39
N ALA A 89 -1.99 13.70 2.30
CA ALA A 89 -2.52 12.72 3.22
C ALA A 89 -3.52 13.38 4.20
N ASP A 90 -4.76 12.92 4.19
CA ASP A 90 -5.76 13.31 5.17
C ASP A 90 -5.58 12.49 6.46
N VAL A 91 -4.94 13.11 7.43
CA VAL A 91 -4.63 12.48 8.73
C VAL A 91 -5.89 12.03 9.47
N GLY A 92 -6.97 12.82 9.40
CA GLY A 92 -8.25 12.50 10.03
C GLY A 92 -8.88 11.26 9.43
N PHE A 93 -8.93 11.19 8.10
CA PHE A 93 -9.41 10.03 7.35
C PHE A 93 -8.57 8.78 7.69
N LEU A 94 -7.26 8.86 7.63
CA LEU A 94 -6.36 7.72 7.89
C LEU A 94 -6.45 7.21 9.33
N LYS A 95 -6.59 8.10 10.32
CA LYS A 95 -6.86 7.72 11.72
C LYS A 95 -8.18 6.97 11.85
N GLU A 96 -9.22 7.40 11.15
CA GLU A 96 -10.53 6.73 11.19
C GLU A 96 -10.46 5.36 10.47
N VAL A 97 -9.76 5.26 9.36
CA VAL A 97 -9.49 3.96 8.70
C VAL A 97 -8.77 3.00 9.66
N ARG A 98 -7.72 3.46 10.35
CA ARG A 98 -7.00 2.67 11.37
C ARG A 98 -7.94 2.22 12.49
N ARG A 99 -8.79 3.11 12.99
CA ARG A 99 -9.79 2.80 14.03
C ARG A 99 -10.78 1.74 13.55
N LEU A 100 -11.27 1.87 12.32
CA LEU A 100 -12.18 0.91 11.71
C LEU A 100 -11.50 -0.45 11.49
N ALA A 101 -10.27 -0.48 10.99
CA ALA A 101 -9.51 -1.72 10.82
C ALA A 101 -9.41 -2.49 12.15
N ARG A 102 -9.06 -1.81 13.25
CA ARG A 102 -9.04 -2.42 14.59
C ARG A 102 -10.41 -2.93 15.02
N LYS A 103 -11.46 -2.10 14.83
CA LYS A 103 -12.82 -2.45 15.23
C LYS A 103 -13.35 -3.70 14.54
N PHE A 104 -13.02 -3.90 13.26
CA PHE A 104 -13.50 -5.02 12.46
C PHE A 104 -12.49 -6.17 12.35
N GLY A 105 -11.36 -6.10 13.04
CA GLY A 105 -10.33 -7.15 13.04
C GLY A 105 -9.60 -7.29 11.70
N CYS A 106 -9.56 -6.22 10.89
CA CYS A 106 -8.86 -6.22 9.62
C CYS A 106 -7.37 -5.91 9.80
N VAL A 107 -6.53 -6.55 9.01
CA VAL A 107 -5.13 -6.16 8.83
C VAL A 107 -5.09 -4.91 7.92
N LEU A 108 -4.56 -3.81 8.42
CA LEU A 108 -4.36 -2.58 7.65
C LEU A 108 -2.99 -2.62 6.98
N VAL A 109 -2.98 -2.52 5.67
CA VAL A 109 -1.76 -2.45 4.86
C VAL A 109 -1.68 -1.08 4.19
N PHE A 110 -0.57 -0.37 4.40
CA PHE A 110 -0.26 0.86 3.66
C PHE A 110 0.73 0.58 2.53
N ASP A 111 0.33 0.94 1.33
CA ASP A 111 1.20 0.92 0.17
C ASP A 111 1.96 2.24 0.09
N GLU A 112 3.21 2.16 0.47
CA GLU A 112 4.14 3.28 0.46
C GLU A 112 5.15 3.19 -0.71
N CYS A 113 4.86 2.35 -1.70
CA CYS A 113 5.72 2.23 -2.88
C CYS A 113 5.91 3.57 -3.61
N THR A 114 4.92 4.47 -3.54
CA THR A 114 4.99 5.80 -4.15
C THR A 114 5.34 6.89 -3.14
N SER A 115 4.77 6.87 -1.94
CA SER A 115 4.94 7.91 -0.92
C SER A 115 6.20 7.75 -0.06
N GLY A 116 6.64 6.50 0.16
CA GLY A 116 7.80 6.21 1.01
C GLY A 116 9.08 6.88 0.53
N PHE A 117 9.88 7.33 1.49
CA PHE A 117 11.19 7.98 1.29
C PHE A 117 11.15 9.28 0.46
N ARG A 118 10.02 10.00 0.48
CA ARG A 118 9.90 11.30 -0.23
C ARG A 118 9.76 12.48 0.71
N ALA A 119 8.94 12.36 1.75
CA ALA A 119 8.77 13.41 2.75
C ALA A 119 9.73 13.27 3.93
N GLY A 120 10.33 12.10 4.12
CA GLY A 120 11.26 11.77 5.18
C GLY A 120 12.09 10.53 4.82
N PRO A 121 13.03 10.11 5.68
CA PRO A 121 13.85 8.92 5.48
C PRO A 121 13.08 7.61 5.79
N SER A 122 11.77 7.67 5.80
CA SER A 122 10.88 6.59 6.22
C SER A 122 9.58 6.57 5.39
N GLY A 123 8.58 5.82 5.84
CA GLY A 123 7.24 5.88 5.28
C GLY A 123 6.50 7.14 5.73
N LEU A 124 5.69 7.69 4.84
CA LEU A 124 4.86 8.87 5.13
C LEU A 124 3.93 8.63 6.34
N HIS A 125 3.49 7.39 6.56
CA HIS A 125 2.65 7.04 7.70
C HIS A 125 3.31 7.34 9.06
N LEU A 126 4.63 7.27 9.17
CA LEU A 126 5.35 7.63 10.40
C LEU A 126 5.33 9.13 10.65
N GLU A 127 5.49 9.93 9.58
CA GLU A 127 5.44 11.40 9.67
C GLU A 127 4.05 11.90 10.12
N ILE A 128 2.99 11.22 9.70
CA ILE A 128 1.60 11.59 10.06
C ILE A 128 1.09 10.88 11.32
N GLY A 129 1.87 9.98 11.91
CA GLY A 129 1.54 9.29 13.15
C GLY A 129 0.37 8.30 13.04
N VAL A 130 0.21 7.62 11.90
CA VAL A 130 -0.82 6.59 11.69
C VAL A 130 -0.17 5.27 11.29
N GLU A 131 0.00 4.37 12.25
CA GLU A 131 0.68 3.09 12.02
C GLU A 131 -0.22 2.02 11.41
N PRO A 132 0.14 1.42 10.26
CA PRO A 132 -0.49 0.23 9.72
C PRO A 132 -0.05 -1.04 10.48
N ASP A 133 -0.58 -2.18 10.07
CA ASP A 133 -0.08 -3.49 10.49
C ASP A 133 1.05 -3.97 9.56
N ILE A 134 0.98 -3.60 8.28
CA ILE A 134 2.02 -3.83 7.27
C ILE A 134 2.21 -2.55 6.44
N ALA A 135 3.44 -2.24 6.08
CA ALA A 135 3.77 -1.25 5.05
C ALA A 135 4.60 -1.89 3.93
N THR A 136 4.35 -1.49 2.68
CA THR A 136 5.11 -1.94 1.51
C THR A 136 5.88 -0.80 0.89
N TYR A 137 7.12 -1.05 0.49
CA TYR A 137 8.02 -0.06 -0.08
C TYR A 137 8.63 -0.54 -1.39
N GLY A 138 9.00 0.40 -2.24
CA GLY A 138 9.69 0.16 -3.49
C GLY A 138 10.21 1.46 -4.07
N LYS A 139 10.30 1.55 -5.39
CA LYS A 139 10.70 2.78 -6.14
C LYS A 139 11.89 3.53 -5.52
N ALA A 140 11.63 4.58 -4.73
CA ALA A 140 12.66 5.42 -4.12
C ALA A 140 13.60 4.64 -3.19
N LEU A 141 13.18 3.53 -2.59
CA LEU A 141 14.02 2.68 -1.75
C LEU A 141 15.27 2.20 -2.49
N GLY A 142 15.11 1.71 -3.71
CA GLY A 142 16.21 1.22 -4.54
C GLY A 142 16.87 2.31 -5.40
N ASN A 143 16.17 3.44 -5.59
CA ASN A 143 16.65 4.59 -6.37
C ASN A 143 17.24 4.20 -7.74
N GLY A 144 16.50 3.40 -8.50
CA GLY A 144 16.90 2.87 -9.81
C GLY A 144 17.28 1.39 -9.80
N PHE A 145 17.57 0.81 -8.64
CA PHE A 145 17.79 -0.63 -8.50
C PHE A 145 16.52 -1.37 -8.06
N ALA A 146 16.33 -2.58 -8.55
CA ALA A 146 15.15 -3.38 -8.26
C ALA A 146 15.20 -3.94 -6.83
N ILE A 147 14.42 -3.33 -5.94
CA ILE A 147 14.19 -3.84 -4.58
C ILE A 147 12.81 -3.39 -4.11
N THR A 148 12.15 -4.25 -3.38
CA THR A 148 10.95 -3.96 -2.60
C THR A 148 11.10 -4.47 -1.18
N ALA A 149 10.36 -3.89 -0.25
CA ALA A 149 10.33 -4.34 1.12
C ALA A 149 8.89 -4.43 1.63
N VAL A 150 8.63 -5.46 2.41
CA VAL A 150 7.40 -5.62 3.19
C VAL A 150 7.79 -5.66 4.65
N VAL A 151 7.35 -4.70 5.41
CA VAL A 151 7.63 -4.58 6.84
C VAL A 151 6.31 -4.50 7.62
N GLY A 152 6.31 -4.95 8.86
CA GLY A 152 5.08 -4.91 9.65
C GLY A 152 5.27 -5.38 11.07
N ARG A 153 4.16 -5.38 11.80
CA ARG A 153 4.12 -5.82 13.20
C ARG A 153 4.48 -7.30 13.29
N ARG A 154 5.30 -7.64 14.29
CA ARG A 154 5.81 -9.02 14.49
C ARG A 154 4.68 -10.06 14.43
N ASN A 155 3.60 -9.84 15.17
CA ASN A 155 2.47 -10.77 15.23
C ASN A 155 1.78 -11.01 13.87
N VAL A 156 1.83 -10.04 12.96
CA VAL A 156 1.30 -10.17 11.60
C VAL A 156 2.33 -10.82 10.69
N MET A 157 3.59 -10.40 10.76
CA MET A 157 4.66 -10.90 9.89
C MET A 157 5.06 -12.35 10.19
N GLU A 158 4.85 -12.86 11.41
CA GLU A 158 5.08 -14.27 11.75
C GLU A 158 4.25 -15.22 10.85
N HIS A 159 3.09 -14.78 10.34
CA HIS A 159 2.28 -15.55 9.41
C HIS A 159 2.93 -15.75 8.03
N ALA A 160 3.97 -14.99 7.70
CA ALA A 160 4.77 -15.23 6.49
C ALA A 160 5.44 -16.61 6.50
N LYS A 161 5.81 -17.12 7.69
CA LYS A 161 6.42 -18.45 7.86
C LYS A 161 5.49 -19.59 7.46
N GLY A 162 4.19 -19.42 7.61
CA GLY A 162 3.17 -20.38 7.20
C GLY A 162 2.77 -20.27 5.72
N SER A 163 3.31 -19.29 5.01
CA SER A 163 3.03 -19.04 3.59
C SER A 163 4.26 -19.42 2.77
N PHE A 164 4.06 -20.16 1.67
CA PHE A 164 5.17 -20.40 0.76
C PHE A 164 5.48 -19.11 -0.01
N ILE A 165 6.42 -18.33 0.53
CA ILE A 165 6.97 -17.13 -0.09
C ILE A 165 8.43 -17.44 -0.42
N SER A 166 8.76 -17.49 -1.71
CA SER A 166 10.09 -17.88 -2.18
C SER A 166 10.57 -16.93 -3.29
N SER A 167 11.87 -16.80 -3.41
CA SER A 167 12.54 -16.09 -4.48
C SER A 167 13.95 -16.65 -4.68
N THR A 168 14.39 -16.74 -5.93
CA THR A 168 15.77 -17.08 -6.27
C THR A 168 16.76 -16.04 -5.71
N PHE A 169 16.30 -14.80 -5.53
CA PHE A 169 17.14 -13.65 -5.15
C PHE A 169 17.11 -13.29 -3.66
N TRP A 170 16.70 -14.20 -2.77
CA TRP A 170 16.69 -13.94 -1.32
C TRP A 170 18.05 -13.49 -0.76
N SER A 171 19.15 -14.03 -1.29
CA SER A 171 20.52 -13.73 -0.87
C SER A 171 21.25 -12.76 -1.81
N GLU A 172 20.56 -12.22 -2.79
CA GLU A 172 21.09 -11.22 -3.71
C GLU A 172 21.43 -9.93 -2.93
N ARG A 173 22.55 -9.26 -3.25
CA ARG A 173 23.07 -8.14 -2.47
C ARG A 173 22.96 -6.79 -3.15
N VAL A 174 22.72 -6.74 -4.47
CA VAL A 174 22.68 -5.45 -5.22
C VAL A 174 21.55 -4.56 -4.72
N GLY A 175 20.33 -5.11 -4.65
CA GLY A 175 19.17 -4.37 -4.15
C GLY A 175 19.33 -3.85 -2.72
N PRO A 176 19.65 -4.69 -1.73
CA PRO A 176 19.92 -4.26 -0.35
C PRO A 176 21.03 -3.24 -0.22
N THR A 177 22.13 -3.41 -0.99
CA THR A 177 23.24 -2.45 -1.00
C THR A 177 22.81 -1.08 -1.53
N ALA A 178 22.04 -1.07 -2.62
CA ALA A 178 21.50 0.15 -3.20
C ALA A 178 20.53 0.84 -2.22
N ALA A 179 19.66 0.08 -1.56
CA ALA A 179 18.73 0.62 -0.55
C ALA A 179 19.51 1.25 0.62
N LEU A 180 20.52 0.56 1.15
CA LEU A 180 21.36 1.06 2.22
C LEU A 180 22.07 2.37 1.81
N ALA A 181 22.68 2.40 0.61
CA ALA A 181 23.32 3.58 0.07
C ALA A 181 22.34 4.76 -0.09
N THR A 182 21.13 4.47 -0.57
CA THR A 182 20.05 5.46 -0.72
C THR A 182 19.69 6.05 0.64
N LEU A 183 19.38 5.24 1.63
CA LEU A 183 18.97 5.68 2.96
C LEU A 183 20.08 6.47 3.67
N THR A 184 21.31 5.98 3.62
CA THR A 184 22.48 6.67 4.18
C THR A 184 22.69 8.04 3.53
N THR A 185 22.55 8.11 2.20
CA THR A 185 22.69 9.38 1.47
C THR A 185 21.57 10.34 1.82
N MET A 186 20.33 9.88 1.90
CA MET A 186 19.20 10.71 2.30
C MET A 186 19.40 11.34 3.67
N GLN A 187 19.85 10.56 4.65
CA GLN A 187 20.15 11.07 5.98
C GLN A 187 21.28 12.10 5.96
N ARG A 188 22.41 11.77 5.31
CA ARG A 188 23.58 12.66 5.23
C ARG A 188 23.29 13.99 4.55
N THR A 189 22.45 14.00 3.51
CA THR A 189 22.19 15.19 2.69
C THR A 189 20.92 15.93 3.06
N ASN A 190 20.14 15.40 4.00
CA ASN A 190 18.80 15.88 4.33
C ASN A 190 17.93 16.05 3.07
N SER A 191 17.95 15.03 2.18
CA SER A 191 17.34 15.12 0.86
C SER A 191 15.83 15.27 0.90
N ALA A 192 15.16 14.79 1.94
CA ALA A 192 13.72 14.91 2.09
C ALA A 192 13.25 16.37 2.13
N GLU A 193 13.89 17.21 2.94
CA GLU A 193 13.58 18.64 3.00
C GLU A 193 13.81 19.33 1.65
N LYS A 194 14.88 18.97 0.94
CA LYS A 194 15.17 19.51 -0.39
C LYS A 194 14.10 19.11 -1.41
N LEU A 195 13.66 17.84 -1.38
CA LEU A 195 12.59 17.34 -2.26
C LEU A 195 11.27 18.07 -2.01
N VAL A 196 10.91 18.26 -0.74
CA VAL A 196 9.70 19.00 -0.37
C VAL A 196 9.79 20.46 -0.84
N ALA A 197 10.92 21.13 -0.62
CA ALA A 197 11.12 22.52 -1.06
C ALA A 197 11.03 22.67 -2.59
N ILE A 198 11.68 21.78 -3.34
CA ILE A 198 11.60 21.76 -4.82
C ILE A 198 10.17 21.50 -5.28
N GLY A 199 9.49 20.52 -4.67
CA GLY A 199 8.10 20.22 -4.98
C GLY A 199 7.17 21.42 -4.77
N GLN A 200 7.37 22.18 -3.70
CA GLN A 200 6.61 23.41 -3.45
C GLN A 200 6.85 24.51 -4.50
N VAL A 201 8.11 24.65 -4.98
CA VAL A 201 8.43 25.60 -6.05
C VAL A 201 7.69 25.21 -7.34
N ILE A 202 7.75 23.94 -7.72
CA ILE A 202 7.06 23.44 -8.91
C ILE A 202 5.55 23.66 -8.79
N LYS A 203 4.95 23.30 -7.63
CA LYS A 203 3.52 23.48 -7.39
C LYS A 203 3.03 24.93 -7.48
N ARG A 204 3.89 25.90 -7.16
CA ARG A 204 3.55 27.34 -7.30
C ARG A 204 3.69 27.86 -8.73
N GLY A 205 4.51 27.20 -9.55
CA GLY A 205 4.75 27.57 -10.94
C GLY A 205 3.77 26.97 -11.96
N TRP A 206 2.89 26.11 -11.49
CA TRP A 206 1.79 25.49 -12.26
C TRP A 206 0.47 26.16 -11.90
#